data_9659c680eff7be0971023d3ee15552f1
#
_entry.id   9659c680eff7be0971023d3ee15552f1
#
_cell.length_a   1.000
_cell.length_b   1.000
_cell.length_c   1.000
_cell.angle_alpha   90.00
_cell.angle_beta   90.00
_cell.angle_gamma   90.00
#
_symmetry.space_group_name_H-M   'P 1'
#
loop_
_entity.id
_entity.type
_entity.pdbx_description
1 polymer ?
#
loop_
_entity_poly.entity_id
_entity_poly.type
_entity_poly.pdbx_seq_one_letter_code
_entity_poly.pdbx_strand_id
1 'polypeptide(L)'
;MKGIDRPQKQVFIEAIITESTVDKSHEVGVNLEAAFKQAGFVTNTVVASVTSDNVMTYQSGDFSALVKAIESNENAELLSRPQMLIMDRENGYITVGQNVPFIVSQEVTDGGNTINAIERKDVGVSLNVKPHVMGNNVVLEIDQESQSVTNSTQAADIITNKRTLKTIAKVTNRETIVLGGLISTEEKISQSGVPVLRDIPILGWFFGSESLVRQQKELRVVIKTTIL
;
A
#
# COMPACT_ATOMS: atom_id res chain seq x y z
N MET A 1 -35.93 24.50 42.82
CA MET A 1 -35.44 23.48 41.91
C MET A 1 -34.70 24.11 40.74
N LYS A 2 -33.50 24.66 40.97
CA LYS A 2 -32.59 25.20 39.94
C LYS A 2 -31.26 24.42 40.01
N GLY A 3 -31.20 23.24 39.46
CA GLY A 3 -29.93 22.53 39.57
C GLY A 3 -29.82 21.17 38.83
N ILE A 4 -30.81 20.85 37.98
CA ILE A 4 -30.86 19.52 37.36
C ILE A 4 -30.57 19.59 35.85
N ASP A 5 -30.67 20.75 35.25
CA ASP A 5 -30.41 20.91 33.81
C ASP A 5 -28.94 21.36 33.58
N ARG A 6 -28.02 20.44 33.69
CA ARG A 6 -26.65 20.68 33.22
C ARG A 6 -26.61 20.27 31.74
N PRO A 7 -26.25 21.20 30.83
CA PRO A 7 -26.09 20.84 29.41
C PRO A 7 -25.11 19.67 29.29
N GLN A 8 -25.50 18.67 28.55
CA GLN A 8 -24.61 17.54 28.25
C GLN A 8 -23.39 18.06 27.50
N LYS A 9 -22.21 17.63 27.92
CA LYS A 9 -20.96 17.98 27.24
C LYS A 9 -20.94 17.33 25.89
N GLN A 10 -20.35 18.02 24.92
CA GLN A 10 -20.11 17.53 23.61
C GLN A 10 -18.60 17.34 23.40
N VAL A 11 -18.23 16.35 22.61
CA VAL A 11 -16.84 16.06 22.28
C VAL A 11 -16.69 16.11 20.77
N PHE A 12 -15.84 17.01 20.30
CA PHE A 12 -15.38 17.01 18.92
C PHE A 12 -14.21 16.06 18.80
N ILE A 13 -14.34 15.08 17.92
CA ILE A 13 -13.37 14.01 17.69
C ILE A 13 -12.85 14.12 16.28
N GLU A 14 -11.54 14.14 16.15
CA GLU A 14 -10.81 14.13 14.88
C GLU A 14 -9.85 12.93 14.89
N ALA A 15 -10.07 11.96 14.02
CA ALA A 15 -9.12 10.90 13.78
C ALA A 15 -8.26 11.23 12.55
N ILE A 16 -7.00 10.89 12.58
CA ILE A 16 -6.05 11.10 11.49
C ILE A 16 -5.39 9.77 11.19
N ILE A 17 -5.57 9.30 9.97
CA ILE A 17 -4.99 8.07 9.47
C ILE A 17 -4.00 8.46 8.39
N THR A 18 -2.73 8.19 8.62
CA THR A 18 -1.68 8.39 7.63
C THR A 18 -1.10 7.05 7.24
N GLU A 19 -0.97 6.82 5.96
CA GLU A 19 -0.27 5.68 5.38
C GLU A 19 0.75 6.20 4.38
N SER A 20 1.99 5.82 4.56
CA SER A 20 3.08 6.13 3.65
C SER A 20 3.69 4.83 3.16
N THR A 21 3.82 4.70 1.85
CA THR A 21 4.53 3.60 1.20
C THR A 21 5.68 4.18 0.40
N VAL A 22 6.89 3.67 0.66
CA VAL A 22 8.10 4.04 -0.05
C VAL A 22 8.67 2.80 -0.72
N ASP A 23 8.66 2.78 -2.04
CA ASP A 23 9.20 1.70 -2.85
C ASP A 23 10.50 2.17 -3.50
N LYS A 24 11.58 1.43 -3.25
CA LYS A 24 12.89 1.67 -3.84
C LYS A 24 13.34 0.41 -4.56
N SER A 25 13.64 0.52 -5.84
CA SER A 25 14.23 -0.56 -6.61
C SER A 25 15.55 -0.13 -7.24
N HIS A 26 16.52 -1.01 -7.15
CA HIS A 26 17.84 -0.84 -7.77
C HIS A 26 18.18 -2.11 -8.51
N GLU A 27 18.44 -2.00 -9.81
CA GLU A 27 18.78 -3.14 -10.67
C GLU A 27 20.04 -2.81 -11.45
N VAL A 28 21.07 -3.64 -11.28
CA VAL A 28 22.33 -3.54 -12.02
C VAL A 28 22.66 -4.90 -12.57
N GLY A 29 22.98 -4.96 -13.86
CA GLY A 29 23.38 -6.21 -14.48
C GLY A 29 23.82 -6.07 -15.92
N VAL A 30 24.48 -7.12 -16.42
CA VAL A 30 24.87 -7.28 -17.82
C VAL A 30 24.02 -8.37 -18.44
N ASN A 31 23.31 -8.05 -19.53
CA ASN A 31 22.51 -9.03 -20.24
C ASN A 31 23.33 -9.71 -21.34
N LEU A 32 24.05 -10.78 -20.98
CA LEU A 32 24.85 -11.57 -21.88
C LEU A 32 24.02 -12.35 -22.89
N GLU A 33 22.78 -12.73 -22.56
CA GLU A 33 21.89 -13.44 -23.48
C GLU A 33 21.59 -12.60 -24.72
N ALA A 34 21.37 -11.29 -24.55
CA ALA A 34 21.16 -10.37 -25.65
C ALA A 34 22.46 -10.25 -26.53
N ALA A 35 23.62 -10.21 -25.88
CA ALA A 35 24.90 -10.13 -26.56
C ALA A 35 25.21 -11.42 -27.40
N PHE A 36 24.92 -12.58 -26.85
CA PHE A 36 25.08 -13.85 -27.57
C PHE A 36 24.11 -14.03 -28.74
N LYS A 37 22.87 -13.57 -28.59
CA LYS A 37 21.88 -13.56 -29.69
C LYS A 37 22.32 -12.68 -30.86
N GLN A 38 22.89 -11.51 -30.57
CA GLN A 38 23.36 -10.58 -31.58
C GLN A 38 24.66 -11.06 -32.28
N ALA A 39 25.49 -11.86 -31.60
CA ALA A 39 26.68 -12.47 -32.16
C ALA A 39 26.41 -13.71 -33.05
N GLY A 40 25.14 -14.06 -33.31
CA GLY A 40 24.76 -15.16 -34.20
C GLY A 40 24.84 -16.56 -33.60
N PHE A 41 25.07 -16.68 -32.29
CA PHE A 41 25.11 -17.99 -31.61
C PHE A 41 23.73 -18.56 -31.32
N VAL A 42 22.67 -17.78 -31.47
CA VAL A 42 21.28 -18.23 -31.31
C VAL A 42 20.49 -17.76 -32.53
N THR A 43 20.18 -18.69 -33.41
CA THR A 43 19.34 -18.44 -34.58
C THR A 43 17.88 -18.23 -34.12
N ASN A 44 17.30 -17.12 -34.54
CA ASN A 44 15.85 -16.86 -34.52
C ASN A 44 15.24 -16.39 -33.23
N THR A 45 15.51 -15.16 -32.79
CA THR A 45 14.54 -14.44 -31.97
C THR A 45 14.62 -12.95 -32.27
N VAL A 46 13.47 -12.36 -32.58
CA VAL A 46 13.28 -10.92 -32.73
C VAL A 46 13.69 -10.26 -31.44
N VAL A 47 14.68 -9.40 -31.46
CA VAL A 47 15.03 -8.53 -30.33
C VAL A 47 13.84 -7.59 -30.14
N ALA A 48 13.04 -7.85 -29.12
CA ALA A 48 12.06 -6.87 -28.68
C ALA A 48 12.81 -5.60 -28.28
N SER A 49 12.49 -4.48 -28.92
CA SER A 49 12.99 -3.17 -28.56
C SER A 49 12.65 -2.89 -27.08
N VAL A 50 13.63 -2.89 -26.23
CA VAL A 50 13.48 -2.40 -24.85
C VAL A 50 13.47 -0.88 -24.94
N THR A 51 12.28 -0.30 -25.04
CA THR A 51 12.05 1.12 -24.83
C THR A 51 11.82 1.33 -23.34
N SER A 52 12.87 1.53 -22.57
CA SER A 52 12.79 2.20 -21.28
C SER A 52 14.06 3.00 -21.05
N ASP A 53 13.87 4.21 -20.61
CA ASP A 53 14.90 5.18 -20.33
C ASP A 53 15.99 4.62 -19.42
N ASN A 54 17.23 4.78 -19.78
CA ASN A 54 18.47 4.38 -19.10
C ASN A 54 19.12 3.03 -19.52
N VAL A 55 19.05 2.67 -20.79
CA VAL A 55 19.86 1.58 -21.34
C VAL A 55 21.09 2.14 -22.02
N MET A 56 22.29 1.90 -21.49
CA MET A 56 23.55 2.21 -22.17
C MET A 56 23.98 0.99 -22.99
N THR A 57 24.04 1.16 -24.32
CA THR A 57 24.53 0.16 -25.23
C THR A 57 25.98 0.50 -25.63
N TYR A 58 26.91 -0.35 -25.28
CA TYR A 58 28.29 -0.26 -25.80
C TYR A 58 28.48 -1.25 -26.92
N GLN A 59 28.80 -0.75 -28.12
CA GLN A 59 29.14 -1.56 -29.25
C GLN A 59 30.63 -1.42 -29.50
N SER A 60 31.38 -2.50 -29.30
CA SER A 60 32.82 -2.55 -29.63
C SER A 60 33.09 -3.85 -30.34
N GLY A 61 33.32 -3.80 -31.67
CA GLY A 61 33.55 -4.96 -32.47
C GLY A 61 32.34 -5.92 -32.57
N ASP A 62 32.58 -7.21 -32.59
CA ASP A 62 31.53 -8.25 -32.64
C ASP A 62 30.88 -8.55 -31.30
N PHE A 63 31.17 -7.76 -30.27
CA PHE A 63 30.66 -7.95 -28.91
C PHE A 63 29.86 -6.73 -28.47
N SER A 64 28.54 -6.88 -28.28
CA SER A 64 27.68 -5.87 -27.67
C SER A 64 27.24 -6.33 -26.28
N ALA A 65 27.63 -5.59 -25.24
CA ALA A 65 27.16 -5.78 -23.88
C ALA A 65 26.08 -4.76 -23.59
N LEU A 66 24.89 -5.20 -23.17
CA LEU A 66 23.82 -4.35 -22.68
C LEU A 66 23.96 -4.24 -21.16
N VAL A 67 24.40 -3.11 -20.69
CA VAL A 67 24.42 -2.79 -19.25
C VAL A 67 23.09 -2.13 -18.88
N LYS A 68 22.37 -2.75 -17.96
CA LYS A 68 21.13 -2.21 -17.42
C LYS A 68 21.40 -1.69 -16.02
N ALA A 69 21.20 -0.40 -15.81
CA ALA A 69 21.18 0.21 -14.50
C ALA A 69 19.88 1.02 -14.38
N ILE A 70 18.96 0.54 -13.55
CA ILE A 70 17.68 1.20 -13.32
C ILE A 70 17.55 1.46 -11.82
N GLU A 71 17.31 2.72 -11.48
CA GLU A 71 16.91 3.11 -10.14
C GLU A 71 15.52 3.74 -10.24
N SER A 72 14.57 3.20 -9.47
CA SER A 72 13.22 3.74 -9.36
C SER A 72 12.88 4.01 -7.90
N ASN A 73 12.36 5.21 -7.63
CA ASN A 73 11.85 5.61 -6.34
C ASN A 73 10.39 6.01 -6.51
N GLU A 74 9.49 5.32 -5.83
CA GLU A 74 8.07 5.62 -5.81
C GLU A 74 7.60 5.86 -4.38
N ASN A 75 6.92 6.99 -4.16
CA ASN A 75 6.35 7.35 -2.86
C ASN A 75 4.86 7.56 -3.01
N ALA A 76 4.08 6.87 -2.17
CA ALA A 76 2.65 7.06 -2.07
C ALA A 76 2.27 7.43 -0.64
N GLU A 77 1.40 8.43 -0.49
CA GLU A 77 0.88 8.87 0.80
C GLU A 77 -0.64 8.94 0.76
N LEU A 78 -1.27 8.32 1.75
CA LEU A 78 -2.71 8.38 1.98
C LEU A 78 -2.97 9.06 3.31
N LEU A 79 -3.78 10.14 3.29
CA LEU A 79 -4.22 10.85 4.48
C LEU A 79 -5.74 10.86 4.53
N SER A 80 -6.31 10.34 5.62
CA SER A 80 -7.76 10.37 5.87
C SER A 80 -8.04 11.02 7.23
N ARG A 81 -9.00 11.95 7.27
CA ARG A 81 -9.37 12.70 8.47
C ARG A 81 -10.88 12.68 8.70
N PRO A 82 -11.46 11.58 9.19
CA PRO A 82 -12.85 11.61 9.63
C PRO A 82 -12.99 12.47 10.90
N GLN A 83 -14.06 13.29 10.95
CA GLN A 83 -14.33 14.20 12.05
C GLN A 83 -15.80 14.13 12.42
N MET A 84 -16.11 14.20 13.71
CA MET A 84 -17.48 14.23 14.18
C MET A 84 -17.62 14.92 15.53
N LEU A 85 -18.82 15.44 15.79
CA LEU A 85 -19.23 15.97 17.08
C LEU A 85 -20.23 15.01 17.72
N ILE A 86 -19.99 14.58 18.97
CA ILE A 86 -20.79 13.58 19.67
C ILE A 86 -21.09 14.07 21.06
N MET A 87 -22.28 13.78 21.58
CA MET A 87 -22.62 13.99 22.99
C MET A 87 -21.90 12.99 23.89
N ASP A 88 -21.63 13.39 25.13
CA ASP A 88 -21.07 12.49 26.15
C ASP A 88 -21.93 11.23 26.32
N ARG A 89 -21.28 10.05 26.29
CA ARG A 89 -21.88 8.71 26.41
C ARG A 89 -22.76 8.25 25.25
N GLU A 90 -22.93 9.04 24.19
CA GLU A 90 -23.62 8.64 22.98
C GLU A 90 -22.65 8.00 21.97
N ASN A 91 -23.21 7.18 21.08
CA ASN A 91 -22.44 6.53 20.04
C ASN A 91 -22.50 7.35 18.75
N GLY A 92 -21.34 7.72 18.23
CA GLY A 92 -21.21 8.41 16.95
C GLY A 92 -20.64 7.46 15.88
N TYR A 93 -21.22 7.54 14.69
CA TYR A 93 -20.78 6.76 13.54
C TYR A 93 -20.70 7.62 12.29
N ILE A 94 -19.57 7.55 11.60
CA ILE A 94 -19.39 8.16 10.28
C ILE A 94 -18.77 7.14 9.33
N THR A 95 -19.28 7.08 8.10
CA THR A 95 -18.68 6.32 7.03
C THR A 95 -18.60 7.17 5.78
N VAL A 96 -17.46 7.07 5.09
CA VAL A 96 -17.20 7.75 3.81
C VAL A 96 -16.53 6.75 2.89
N GLY A 97 -17.16 6.40 1.78
CA GLY A 97 -16.65 5.38 0.91
C GLY A 97 -17.35 5.31 -0.44
N GLN A 98 -17.01 4.27 -1.18
CA GLN A 98 -17.56 3.94 -2.49
C GLN A 98 -18.14 2.54 -2.45
N ASN A 99 -19.22 2.32 -3.20
CA ASN A 99 -19.81 1.01 -3.39
C ASN A 99 -19.18 0.34 -4.60
N VAL A 100 -18.36 -0.70 -4.35
CA VAL A 100 -17.55 -1.36 -5.36
C VAL A 100 -18.16 -2.72 -5.72
N PRO A 101 -18.31 -3.05 -7.02
CA PRO A 101 -18.80 -4.34 -7.46
C PRO A 101 -17.70 -5.41 -7.41
N PHE A 102 -18.01 -6.59 -6.88
CA PHE A 102 -17.17 -7.78 -6.86
C PHE A 102 -17.86 -8.91 -7.63
N ILE A 103 -17.10 -9.63 -8.45
CA ILE A 103 -17.61 -10.83 -9.15
C ILE A 103 -17.52 -12.01 -8.18
N VAL A 104 -18.67 -12.56 -7.77
CA VAL A 104 -18.76 -13.65 -6.79
C VAL A 104 -18.77 -15.01 -7.46
N SER A 105 -19.38 -15.10 -8.63
CA SER A 105 -19.40 -16.32 -9.46
C SER A 105 -19.51 -15.98 -10.93
N GLN A 106 -18.94 -16.87 -11.74
CA GLN A 106 -19.02 -16.83 -13.18
C GLN A 106 -19.52 -18.18 -13.66
N GLU A 107 -20.71 -18.20 -14.27
CA GLU A 107 -21.27 -19.39 -14.90
C GLU A 107 -21.23 -19.25 -16.42
N VAL A 108 -20.73 -20.30 -17.09
CA VAL A 108 -20.80 -20.41 -18.54
C VAL A 108 -21.96 -21.33 -18.87
N THR A 109 -22.98 -20.80 -19.56
CA THR A 109 -24.13 -21.58 -20.01
C THR A 109 -23.76 -22.49 -21.19
N ASP A 110 -24.51 -23.57 -21.42
CA ASP A 110 -24.31 -24.51 -22.54
C ASP A 110 -24.26 -23.82 -23.93
N GLY A 111 -24.78 -22.59 -24.03
CA GLY A 111 -24.71 -21.75 -25.24
C GLY A 111 -23.46 -20.86 -25.33
N GLY A 112 -22.47 -20.99 -24.41
CA GLY A 112 -21.24 -20.20 -24.39
C GLY A 112 -21.40 -18.76 -23.84
N ASN A 113 -22.57 -18.39 -23.31
CA ASN A 113 -22.77 -17.11 -22.67
C ASN A 113 -22.27 -17.16 -21.23
N THR A 114 -21.52 -16.12 -20.83
CA THR A 114 -21.01 -15.97 -19.47
C THR A 114 -21.97 -15.11 -18.65
N ILE A 115 -22.44 -15.64 -17.52
CA ILE A 115 -23.27 -14.92 -16.55
C ILE A 115 -22.40 -14.64 -15.32
N ASN A 116 -22.22 -13.37 -14.98
CA ASN A 116 -21.48 -12.94 -13.78
C ASN A 116 -22.45 -12.57 -12.67
N ALA A 117 -22.34 -13.19 -11.51
CA ALA A 117 -23.01 -12.72 -10.30
C ALA A 117 -22.12 -11.66 -9.63
N ILE A 118 -22.70 -10.49 -9.39
CA ILE A 118 -21.99 -9.32 -8.84
C ILE A 118 -22.55 -9.03 -7.44
N GLU A 119 -21.69 -9.04 -6.44
CA GLU A 119 -21.95 -8.50 -5.10
C GLU A 119 -21.32 -7.12 -4.98
N ARG A 120 -22.00 -6.21 -4.27
CA ARG A 120 -21.45 -4.85 -4.01
C ARG A 120 -21.06 -4.74 -2.54
N LYS A 121 -19.87 -4.19 -2.30
CA LYS A 121 -19.35 -3.91 -0.95
C LYS A 121 -18.94 -2.45 -0.83
N ASP A 122 -19.22 -1.87 0.32
CA ASP A 122 -18.77 -0.53 0.65
C ASP A 122 -17.30 -0.56 1.03
N VAL A 123 -16.49 0.24 0.33
CA VAL A 123 -15.06 0.39 0.53
C VAL A 123 -14.76 1.85 0.86
N GLY A 124 -14.10 2.11 1.96
CA GLY A 124 -13.81 3.46 2.43
C GLY A 124 -13.36 3.51 3.88
N VAL A 125 -13.60 4.63 4.54
CA VAL A 125 -13.26 4.86 5.94
C VAL A 125 -14.53 4.88 6.76
N SER A 126 -14.58 4.10 7.84
CA SER A 126 -15.61 4.15 8.87
C SER A 126 -14.98 4.40 10.23
N LEU A 127 -15.63 5.20 11.03
CA LEU A 127 -15.25 5.51 12.40
C LEU A 127 -16.48 5.45 13.29
N ASN A 128 -16.44 4.58 14.27
CA ASN A 128 -17.44 4.45 15.33
C ASN A 128 -16.77 4.77 16.66
N VAL A 129 -17.30 5.76 17.39
CA VAL A 129 -16.70 6.22 18.65
C VAL A 129 -17.78 6.49 19.68
N LYS A 130 -17.49 6.05 20.91
CA LYS A 130 -18.29 6.37 22.09
C LYS A 130 -17.43 7.10 23.12
N PRO A 131 -17.61 8.42 23.29
CA PRO A 131 -16.87 9.20 24.26
C PRO A 131 -17.50 9.10 25.66
N HIS A 132 -16.65 9.13 26.69
CA HIS A 132 -17.05 9.33 28.07
C HIS A 132 -16.19 10.40 28.73
N VAL A 133 -16.77 11.53 29.02
CA VAL A 133 -16.08 12.70 29.60
C VAL A 133 -15.91 12.56 31.11
N MET A 134 -14.64 12.59 31.55
CA MET A 134 -14.24 12.50 32.96
C MET A 134 -13.39 13.71 33.34
N GLY A 135 -14.05 14.81 33.74
CA GLY A 135 -13.36 16.06 34.06
C GLY A 135 -12.74 16.71 32.83
N ASN A 136 -11.41 16.74 32.78
CA ASN A 136 -10.62 17.24 31.64
C ASN A 136 -10.14 16.14 30.70
N ASN A 137 -10.50 14.87 30.96
CA ASN A 137 -10.15 13.75 30.14
C ASN A 137 -11.38 13.16 29.47
N VAL A 138 -11.17 12.50 28.32
CA VAL A 138 -12.19 11.75 27.61
C VAL A 138 -11.70 10.31 27.46
N VAL A 139 -12.50 9.35 27.89
CA VAL A 139 -12.30 7.95 27.57
C VAL A 139 -13.07 7.66 26.29
N LEU A 140 -12.39 7.16 25.29
CA LEU A 140 -12.92 6.85 23.96
C LEU A 140 -12.91 5.35 23.74
N GLU A 141 -14.06 4.78 23.44
CA GLU A 141 -14.15 3.47 22.84
C GLU A 141 -14.22 3.68 21.32
N ILE A 142 -13.24 3.15 20.62
CA ILE A 142 -13.01 3.44 19.19
C ILE A 142 -13.02 2.14 18.40
N ASP A 143 -13.82 2.11 17.34
CA ASP A 143 -13.80 1.09 16.30
C ASP A 143 -13.67 1.80 14.96
N GLN A 144 -12.49 1.66 14.34
CA GLN A 144 -12.13 2.30 13.10
C GLN A 144 -11.80 1.25 12.06
N GLU A 145 -12.34 1.43 10.87
CA GLU A 145 -12.02 0.61 9.71
C GLU A 145 -11.69 1.51 8.51
N SER A 146 -10.61 1.19 7.83
CA SER A 146 -10.22 1.82 6.56
C SER A 146 -10.02 0.74 5.51
N GLN A 147 -10.72 0.87 4.40
CA GLN A 147 -10.59 0.00 3.24
C GLN A 147 -10.23 0.81 2.02
N SER A 148 -9.34 0.29 1.20
CA SER A 148 -8.97 0.88 -0.09
C SER A 148 -8.92 -0.19 -1.17
N VAL A 149 -9.26 0.20 -2.39
CA VAL A 149 -9.19 -0.67 -3.58
C VAL A 149 -7.83 -0.49 -4.22
N THR A 150 -7.20 -1.61 -4.57
CA THR A 150 -5.97 -1.60 -5.37
C THR A 150 -6.31 -2.04 -6.79
N ASN A 151 -6.00 -1.20 -7.77
CA ASN A 151 -6.12 -1.54 -9.18
C ASN A 151 -4.96 -2.46 -9.57
N SER A 152 -5.16 -3.77 -9.42
CA SER A 152 -4.21 -4.77 -9.90
C SER A 152 -4.68 -5.30 -11.24
N THR A 153 -3.93 -5.03 -12.29
CA THR A 153 -4.20 -5.57 -13.65
C THR A 153 -3.92 -7.08 -13.76
N GLN A 154 -3.30 -7.67 -12.73
CA GLN A 154 -2.93 -9.09 -12.71
C GLN A 154 -3.95 -9.98 -11.98
N ALA A 155 -4.89 -9.41 -11.24
CA ALA A 155 -5.91 -10.16 -10.55
C ALA A 155 -7.20 -10.25 -11.38
N ALA A 156 -7.82 -11.42 -11.40
CA ALA A 156 -9.14 -11.62 -12.03
C ALA A 156 -10.27 -10.91 -11.27
N ASP A 157 -10.00 -10.44 -10.04
CA ASP A 157 -10.94 -9.76 -9.15
C ASP A 157 -10.26 -8.56 -8.46
N ILE A 158 -11.07 -7.71 -7.85
CA ILE A 158 -10.64 -6.48 -7.17
C ILE A 158 -9.97 -6.83 -5.84
N ILE A 159 -8.75 -6.35 -5.63
CA ILE A 159 -8.02 -6.49 -4.37
C ILE A 159 -8.35 -5.32 -3.46
N THR A 160 -8.77 -5.61 -2.22
CA THR A 160 -9.01 -4.60 -1.19
C THR A 160 -7.98 -4.73 -0.06
N ASN A 161 -7.42 -3.60 0.33
CA ASN A 161 -6.62 -3.48 1.54
C ASN A 161 -7.52 -3.06 2.69
N LYS A 162 -7.49 -3.82 3.78
CA LYS A 162 -8.32 -3.57 4.97
C LYS A 162 -7.42 -3.31 6.19
N ARG A 163 -7.75 -2.26 6.95
CA ARG A 163 -7.10 -1.88 8.19
C ARG A 163 -8.17 -1.63 9.24
N THR A 164 -8.07 -2.33 10.37
CA THR A 164 -9.06 -2.23 11.45
C THR A 164 -8.33 -1.97 12.76
N LEU A 165 -8.81 -1.00 13.53
CA LEU A 165 -8.33 -0.68 14.86
C LEU A 165 -9.51 -0.63 15.83
N LYS A 166 -9.46 -1.47 16.88
CA LYS A 166 -10.41 -1.44 18.00
C LYS A 166 -9.63 -1.22 19.27
N THR A 167 -9.93 -0.15 19.99
CA THR A 167 -9.21 0.17 21.22
C THR A 167 -10.04 1.06 22.15
N ILE A 168 -9.66 1.07 23.42
CA ILE A 168 -10.16 2.02 24.41
C ILE A 168 -8.98 2.89 24.84
N ALA A 169 -9.10 4.19 24.68
CA ALA A 169 -8.04 5.14 24.98
C ALA A 169 -8.55 6.28 25.86
N LYS A 170 -7.68 6.78 26.73
CA LYS A 170 -7.92 7.98 27.53
C LYS A 170 -7.11 9.14 26.96
N VAL A 171 -7.78 10.20 26.58
CA VAL A 171 -7.20 11.40 25.95
C VAL A 171 -7.49 12.61 26.80
N THR A 172 -6.53 13.48 27.00
CA THR A 172 -6.74 14.78 27.65
C THR A 172 -7.37 15.76 26.65
N ASN A 173 -8.20 16.67 27.15
CA ASN A 173 -8.84 17.70 26.33
C ASN A 173 -7.80 18.49 25.52
N ARG A 174 -8.02 18.61 24.20
CA ARG A 174 -7.15 19.24 23.20
C ARG A 174 -5.82 18.56 22.95
N GLU A 175 -5.58 17.41 23.52
CA GLU A 175 -4.38 16.61 23.29
C GLU A 175 -4.56 15.68 22.10
N THR A 176 -3.46 15.37 21.45
CA THR A 176 -3.37 14.42 20.34
C THR A 176 -2.56 13.21 20.78
N ILE A 177 -3.13 12.01 20.63
CA ILE A 177 -2.43 10.77 20.96
C ILE A 177 -2.35 9.83 19.76
N VAL A 178 -1.30 9.02 19.72
CA VAL A 178 -1.17 7.92 18.77
C VAL A 178 -1.89 6.71 19.34
N LEU A 179 -2.89 6.19 18.64
CA LEU A 179 -3.63 5.00 19.03
C LEU A 179 -2.93 3.71 18.64
N GLY A 180 -2.23 3.74 17.52
CA GLY A 180 -1.51 2.60 17.01
C GLY A 180 -0.92 2.87 15.63
N GLY A 181 -0.18 1.90 15.13
CA GLY A 181 0.43 1.99 13.82
C GLY A 181 1.14 0.69 13.46
N LEU A 182 1.66 0.66 12.24
CA LEU A 182 2.48 -0.42 11.70
C LEU A 182 3.64 0.19 10.93
N ILE A 183 4.83 -0.33 11.19
CA ILE A 183 6.00 -0.08 10.34
C ILE A 183 6.42 -1.44 9.81
N SER A 184 6.41 -1.60 8.50
CA SER A 184 6.86 -2.82 7.82
C SER A 184 7.92 -2.46 6.80
N THR A 185 9.03 -3.20 6.83
CA THR A 185 10.08 -3.09 5.82
C THR A 185 10.26 -4.46 5.20
N GLU A 186 10.09 -4.53 3.90
CA GLU A 186 10.33 -5.72 3.10
C GLU A 186 11.51 -5.44 2.17
N GLU A 187 12.49 -6.33 2.20
CA GLU A 187 13.66 -6.27 1.35
C GLU A 187 13.80 -7.57 0.60
N LYS A 188 13.82 -7.47 -0.73
CA LYS A 188 13.99 -8.61 -1.63
C LYS A 188 15.22 -8.42 -2.46
N ILE A 189 16.19 -9.32 -2.29
CA ILE A 189 17.39 -9.39 -3.08
C ILE A 189 17.23 -10.56 -4.05
N SER A 190 17.32 -10.28 -5.34
CA SER A 190 17.31 -11.30 -6.40
C SER A 190 18.64 -11.26 -7.13
N GLN A 191 19.35 -12.38 -7.14
CA GLN A 191 20.61 -12.53 -7.84
C GLN A 191 20.45 -13.58 -8.92
N SER A 192 20.80 -13.21 -10.15
CA SER A 192 20.79 -14.09 -11.31
C SER A 192 22.18 -14.09 -11.96
N GLY A 193 22.58 -15.20 -12.55
CA GLY A 193 23.88 -15.24 -13.22
C GLY A 193 24.25 -16.64 -13.70
N VAL A 194 25.33 -16.70 -14.48
CA VAL A 194 25.86 -17.99 -14.97
C VAL A 194 26.58 -18.69 -13.81
N PRO A 195 26.17 -19.92 -13.44
CA PRO A 195 26.84 -20.67 -12.37
C PRO A 195 28.35 -20.76 -12.62
N VAL A 196 29.16 -20.76 -11.56
CA VAL A 196 30.62 -20.80 -11.59
C VAL A 196 31.26 -19.51 -12.08
N LEU A 197 30.80 -18.92 -13.19
CA LEU A 197 31.39 -17.67 -13.72
C LEU A 197 31.07 -16.47 -12.89
N ARG A 198 29.86 -16.45 -12.26
CA ARG A 198 29.44 -15.42 -11.32
C ARG A 198 30.31 -15.34 -10.06
N ASP A 199 30.88 -16.50 -9.67
CA ASP A 199 31.62 -16.61 -8.40
C ASP A 199 33.12 -16.27 -8.56
N ILE A 200 33.56 -15.93 -9.78
CA ILE A 200 34.94 -15.53 -10.04
C ILE A 200 35.19 -14.12 -9.53
N PRO A 201 36.16 -13.87 -8.64
CA PRO A 201 36.54 -12.53 -8.20
C PRO A 201 36.90 -11.65 -9.41
N ILE A 202 36.37 -10.39 -9.40
CA ILE A 202 36.57 -9.37 -10.44
C ILE A 202 35.75 -9.62 -11.71
N LEU A 203 35.70 -10.85 -12.22
CA LEU A 203 34.99 -11.19 -13.48
C LEU A 203 33.50 -11.51 -13.23
N GLY A 204 33.13 -11.97 -12.06
CA GLY A 204 31.76 -12.37 -11.70
C GLY A 204 30.72 -11.27 -11.92
N TRP A 205 31.09 -10.02 -11.80
CA TRP A 205 30.24 -8.87 -12.09
C TRP A 205 29.69 -8.86 -13.55
N PHE A 206 30.47 -9.31 -14.51
CA PHE A 206 30.04 -9.40 -15.93
C PHE A 206 29.07 -10.56 -16.20
N PHE A 207 29.00 -11.56 -15.31
CA PHE A 207 28.21 -12.76 -15.45
C PHE A 207 27.04 -12.86 -14.50
N GLY A 208 26.73 -11.77 -13.78
CA GLY A 208 25.66 -11.69 -12.82
C GLY A 208 24.82 -10.41 -12.97
N SER A 209 23.61 -10.50 -12.46
CA SER A 209 22.69 -9.38 -12.28
C SER A 209 22.15 -9.43 -10.86
N GLU A 210 22.10 -8.28 -10.20
CA GLU A 210 21.53 -8.12 -8.87
C GLU A 210 20.39 -7.11 -8.94
N SER A 211 19.27 -7.48 -8.35
CA SER A 211 18.09 -6.63 -8.17
C SER A 211 17.76 -6.56 -6.71
N LEU A 212 17.77 -5.36 -6.16
CA LEU A 212 17.36 -5.02 -4.80
C LEU A 212 16.04 -4.26 -4.88
N VAL A 213 15.01 -4.81 -4.27
CA VAL A 213 13.71 -4.16 -4.08
C VAL A 213 13.48 -3.99 -2.60
N ARG A 214 13.28 -2.75 -2.15
CA ARG A 214 12.97 -2.42 -0.77
C ARG A 214 11.68 -1.65 -0.72
N GLN A 215 10.69 -2.20 0.00
CA GLN A 215 9.41 -1.58 0.26
C GLN A 215 9.29 -1.28 1.74
N GLN A 216 8.98 -0.04 2.07
CA GLN A 216 8.70 0.39 3.42
C GLN A 216 7.27 0.93 3.49
N LYS A 217 6.47 0.35 4.39
CA LYS A 217 5.10 0.79 4.68
C LYS A 217 5.02 1.28 6.10
N GLU A 218 4.45 2.47 6.28
CA GLU A 218 4.19 3.06 7.57
C GLU A 218 2.72 3.47 7.67
N LEU A 219 2.03 2.93 8.66
CA LEU A 219 0.65 3.29 9.01
C LEU A 219 0.66 3.91 10.39
N ARG A 220 0.03 5.07 10.55
CA ARG A 220 -0.22 5.72 11.85
C ARG A 220 -1.68 6.08 11.99
N VAL A 221 -2.24 5.79 13.16
CA VAL A 221 -3.58 6.20 13.55
C VAL A 221 -3.47 7.09 14.77
N VAL A 222 -3.92 8.31 14.63
CA VAL A 222 -3.81 9.37 15.63
C VAL A 222 -5.21 9.90 15.92
N ILE A 223 -5.51 10.26 17.17
CA ILE A 223 -6.78 10.89 17.53
C ILE A 223 -6.55 12.14 18.35
N LYS A 224 -7.40 13.14 18.10
CA LYS A 224 -7.48 14.38 18.83
C LYS A 224 -8.90 14.59 19.32
N THR A 225 -9.04 15.06 20.56
CA THR A 225 -10.34 15.33 21.16
C THR A 225 -10.42 16.75 21.69
N THR A 226 -11.59 17.37 21.55
CA THR A 226 -11.88 18.69 22.13
C THR A 226 -13.23 18.64 22.82
N ILE A 227 -13.26 18.93 24.11
CA ILE A 227 -14.51 19.04 24.90
C ILE A 227 -15.08 20.44 24.68
N LEU A 228 -16.38 20.50 24.33
CA LEU A 228 -17.17 21.71 24.09
C LEU A 228 -18.21 21.89 25.20
#